data_f482987c48e4978fa11069298aef0f0a
#
_entry.id   f482987c48e4978fa11069298aef0f0a
#
_cell.length_a   1.000
_cell.length_b   1.000
_cell.length_c   1.000
_cell.angle_alpha   90.00
_cell.angle_beta   90.00
_cell.angle_gamma   90.00
#
_symmetry.space_group_name_H-M   'P 1'
#
loop_
_entity.id
_entity.type
_entity.pdbx_description
1 polymer ?
#
loop_
_entity_poly.entity_id
_entity_poly.type
_entity_poly.pdbx_seq_one_letter_code
_entity_poly.pdbx_strand_id
1 'polypeptide(L)'
;LVQQLNDLRIQRGELTEKNVYYAKYTKDIENVKTAIEEVVTSMRASLEIEKNDLAQRNEEVEKDLKTLPEKEIQMVGIERNYRIDDNYYTFFLQKRAEAEIQKASNTPDNSIMDKARTTAIMNAKAKSKTTSTYLIIGFLIPMILIILSELLNNKIRSPKDVVKLKMFRLIGTLRHAKSQNPTLVRASPRSSYAEMLRAIRTRIEFVLKRKDKMVICITSTESGDGKTFLSTNLAALYAMTGRKVLLIDLDLRKPNIHTKLGLENGNGMSNYLIGDCTFEEAMEKNTPFGFDFVRAGTIPPNPGELVHTDKLAETIADLREQYDYVIMDSSPIGLVPDAYAVIENSDMCLFVIRCMQTNKSFCKQTLEQMTEVVENPEKIQIVLSDIPTEGRHSYGSGYGYGYGGYGGYGYGHLGYGGYGGYGYGYGGKTNSKRYGKLYGKIYGKLVKDDKAYRSYYYYHHDEDDEEAKQNENNK
;
A
#
# COMPACT_ATOMS: atom_id res chain seq x y z
N LEU A 1 -11.72 -8.26 -34.36
CA LEU A 1 -11.72 -8.45 -35.81
C LEU A 1 -12.05 -9.90 -36.20
N VAL A 2 -11.38 -10.93 -35.67
CA VAL A 2 -11.67 -12.35 -36.02
C VAL A 2 -13.07 -12.78 -35.62
N GLN A 3 -13.54 -12.40 -34.41
CA GLN A 3 -14.90 -12.61 -33.98
C GLN A 3 -15.90 -11.88 -34.92
N GLN A 4 -15.64 -10.62 -35.20
CA GLN A 4 -16.46 -9.80 -36.10
C GLN A 4 -16.54 -10.40 -37.51
N LEU A 5 -15.45 -10.97 -38.02
CA LEU A 5 -15.38 -11.69 -39.28
C LEU A 5 -16.30 -12.93 -39.27
N ASN A 6 -16.28 -13.69 -38.17
CA ASN A 6 -17.11 -14.87 -38.03
C ASN A 6 -18.60 -14.51 -37.95
N ASP A 7 -18.96 -13.48 -37.18
CA ASP A 7 -20.34 -13.01 -37.04
C ASP A 7 -20.90 -12.54 -38.41
N LEU A 8 -20.08 -11.76 -39.16
CA LEU A 8 -20.46 -11.32 -40.52
C LEU A 8 -20.60 -12.50 -41.49
N ARG A 9 -19.80 -13.56 -41.37
CA ARG A 9 -19.91 -14.77 -42.16
C ARG A 9 -21.18 -15.54 -41.86
N ILE A 10 -21.56 -15.65 -40.60
CA ILE A 10 -22.81 -16.29 -40.18
C ILE A 10 -23.99 -15.51 -40.73
N GLN A 11 -24.02 -14.19 -40.52
CA GLN A 11 -25.07 -13.30 -41.02
C GLN A 11 -25.20 -13.35 -42.55
N ARG A 12 -24.11 -13.43 -43.27
CA ARG A 12 -24.15 -13.60 -44.74
C ARG A 12 -24.66 -14.99 -45.13
N GLY A 13 -24.27 -16.04 -44.39
CA GLY A 13 -24.65 -17.43 -44.68
C GLY A 13 -26.16 -17.70 -44.53
N GLU A 14 -26.86 -16.89 -43.73
CA GLU A 14 -28.31 -16.94 -43.56
C GLU A 14 -29.11 -16.25 -44.68
N LEU A 15 -28.41 -15.55 -45.60
CA LEU A 15 -29.04 -14.79 -46.67
C LEU A 15 -28.83 -15.43 -48.03
N THR A 16 -29.86 -15.39 -48.88
CA THR A 16 -29.74 -15.80 -50.29
C THR A 16 -29.09 -14.73 -51.12
N GLU A 17 -28.33 -15.09 -52.17
CA GLU A 17 -27.55 -14.16 -53.03
C GLU A 17 -28.38 -13.03 -53.67
N LYS A 18 -29.70 -13.17 -53.75
CA LYS A 18 -30.62 -12.15 -54.25
C LYS A 18 -31.01 -11.10 -53.20
N ASN A 19 -30.60 -11.24 -51.97
CA ASN A 19 -30.94 -10.29 -50.91
C ASN A 19 -30.01 -9.06 -51.00
N VAL A 20 -30.57 -7.87 -50.90
CA VAL A 20 -29.81 -6.58 -50.96
C VAL A 20 -28.70 -6.49 -49.92
N TYR A 21 -28.88 -7.14 -48.80
CA TYR A 21 -27.87 -7.14 -47.71
C TYR A 21 -26.72 -8.12 -47.93
N TYR A 22 -26.84 -9.11 -48.81
CA TYR A 22 -25.79 -10.08 -49.12
C TYR A 22 -24.53 -9.39 -49.68
N ALA A 23 -24.70 -8.46 -50.62
CA ALA A 23 -23.63 -7.68 -51.17
C ALA A 23 -22.94 -6.78 -50.13
N LYS A 24 -23.74 -6.21 -49.21
CA LYS A 24 -23.22 -5.39 -48.12
C LYS A 24 -22.35 -6.21 -47.19
N TYR A 25 -22.85 -7.34 -46.67
CA TYR A 25 -22.04 -8.20 -45.78
C TYR A 25 -20.83 -8.81 -46.49
N THR A 26 -20.89 -9.07 -47.78
CA THR A 26 -19.73 -9.50 -48.57
C THR A 26 -18.64 -8.43 -48.57
N LYS A 27 -19.00 -7.16 -48.76
CA LYS A 27 -18.09 -6.03 -48.74
C LYS A 27 -17.54 -5.79 -47.31
N ASP A 28 -18.34 -5.91 -46.30
CA ASP A 28 -17.92 -5.75 -44.92
C ASP A 28 -16.96 -6.89 -44.48
N ILE A 29 -17.16 -8.11 -44.94
CA ILE A 29 -16.25 -9.24 -44.77
C ILE A 29 -14.90 -8.95 -45.44
N GLU A 30 -14.91 -8.40 -46.67
CA GLU A 30 -13.69 -8.01 -47.37
C GLU A 30 -12.93 -6.91 -46.65
N ASN A 31 -13.64 -5.89 -46.18
CA ASN A 31 -13.02 -4.81 -45.38
C ASN A 31 -12.38 -5.34 -44.05
N VAL A 32 -13.08 -6.25 -43.35
CA VAL A 32 -12.56 -6.83 -42.12
C VAL A 32 -11.36 -7.75 -42.40
N LYS A 33 -11.36 -8.47 -43.53
CA LYS A 33 -10.19 -9.27 -43.94
C LYS A 33 -8.97 -8.37 -44.24
N THR A 34 -9.18 -7.29 -45.00
CA THR A 34 -8.11 -6.33 -45.30
C THR A 34 -7.56 -5.73 -44.00
N ALA A 35 -8.42 -5.36 -43.04
CA ALA A 35 -8.00 -4.86 -41.78
C ALA A 35 -7.22 -5.90 -40.94
N ILE A 36 -7.57 -7.18 -41.03
CA ILE A 36 -6.82 -8.27 -40.38
C ILE A 36 -5.44 -8.42 -41.06
N GLU A 37 -5.39 -8.38 -42.38
CA GLU A 37 -4.13 -8.47 -43.14
C GLU A 37 -3.18 -7.31 -42.81
N GLU A 38 -3.70 -6.07 -42.71
CA GLU A 38 -2.93 -4.90 -42.28
C GLU A 38 -2.38 -5.07 -40.86
N VAL A 39 -3.20 -5.51 -39.91
CA VAL A 39 -2.77 -5.74 -38.51
C VAL A 39 -1.71 -6.85 -38.45
N VAL A 40 -1.91 -7.95 -39.19
CA VAL A 40 -0.92 -9.05 -39.24
C VAL A 40 0.39 -8.60 -39.89
N THR A 41 0.31 -7.78 -40.95
CA THR A 41 1.48 -7.27 -41.63
C THR A 41 2.26 -6.29 -40.73
N SER A 42 1.54 -5.42 -40.03
CA SER A 42 2.12 -4.50 -39.05
C SER A 42 2.78 -5.26 -37.88
N MET A 43 2.11 -6.28 -37.35
CA MET A 43 2.65 -7.12 -36.29
C MET A 43 3.90 -7.89 -36.73
N ARG A 44 3.90 -8.42 -37.96
CA ARG A 44 5.07 -9.08 -38.54
C ARG A 44 6.25 -8.11 -38.68
N ALA A 45 6.00 -6.89 -39.20
CA ALA A 45 7.02 -5.88 -39.29
C ALA A 45 7.61 -5.49 -37.94
N SER A 46 6.76 -5.32 -36.94
CA SER A 46 7.18 -5.05 -35.55
C SER A 46 8.04 -6.17 -34.96
N LEU A 47 7.60 -7.43 -35.15
CA LEU A 47 8.36 -8.60 -34.69
C LEU A 47 9.68 -8.77 -35.41
N GLU A 48 9.76 -8.37 -36.70
CA GLU A 48 11.00 -8.45 -37.46
C GLU A 48 12.00 -7.37 -37.00
N ILE A 49 11.52 -6.18 -36.66
CA ILE A 49 12.33 -5.13 -36.04
C ILE A 49 12.85 -5.61 -34.67
N GLU A 50 12.00 -6.15 -33.83
CA GLU A 50 12.40 -6.66 -32.53
C GLU A 50 13.39 -7.83 -32.62
N LYS A 51 13.18 -8.75 -33.58
CA LYS A 51 14.12 -9.82 -33.87
C LYS A 51 15.49 -9.31 -34.29
N ASN A 52 15.51 -8.28 -35.11
CA ASN A 52 16.76 -7.70 -35.59
C ASN A 52 17.49 -6.94 -34.46
N ASP A 53 16.74 -6.21 -33.62
CA ASP A 53 17.31 -5.55 -32.42
C ASP A 53 17.92 -6.57 -31.47
N LEU A 54 17.19 -7.65 -31.21
CA LEU A 54 17.69 -8.75 -30.36
C LEU A 54 18.92 -9.43 -30.99
N ALA A 55 18.93 -9.61 -32.30
CA ALA A 55 20.09 -10.18 -33.00
C ALA A 55 21.33 -9.24 -32.92
N GLN A 56 21.09 -7.94 -33.04
CA GLN A 56 22.15 -6.93 -32.91
C GLN A 56 22.70 -6.87 -31.50
N ARG A 57 21.83 -6.89 -30.48
CA ARG A 57 22.25 -6.96 -29.08
C ARG A 57 23.01 -8.25 -28.77
N ASN A 58 22.59 -9.38 -29.33
CA ASN A 58 23.32 -10.65 -29.20
C ASN A 58 24.73 -10.53 -29.81
N GLU A 59 24.85 -9.88 -30.95
CA GLU A 59 26.15 -9.68 -31.59
C GLU A 59 27.06 -8.73 -30.79
N GLU A 60 26.49 -7.68 -30.18
CA GLU A 60 27.20 -6.79 -29.27
C GLU A 60 27.66 -7.54 -28.02
N VAL A 61 26.77 -8.33 -27.39
CA VAL A 61 27.10 -9.17 -26.22
C VAL A 61 28.15 -10.21 -26.58
N GLU A 62 28.11 -10.80 -27.79
CA GLU A 62 29.16 -11.71 -28.25
C GLU A 62 30.51 -11.02 -28.46
N LYS A 63 30.51 -9.75 -28.97
CA LYS A 63 31.72 -8.95 -29.06
C LYS A 63 32.29 -8.59 -27.71
N ASP A 64 31.43 -8.20 -26.75
CA ASP A 64 31.84 -7.91 -25.40
C ASP A 64 32.40 -9.15 -24.69
N LEU A 65 31.77 -10.29 -24.89
CA LEU A 65 32.27 -11.59 -24.40
C LEU A 65 33.66 -11.96 -24.99
N LYS A 66 33.91 -11.64 -26.26
CA LYS A 66 35.23 -11.87 -26.91
C LYS A 66 36.31 -10.90 -26.39
N THR A 67 35.91 -9.76 -25.85
CA THR A 67 36.85 -8.76 -25.29
C THR A 67 37.11 -8.94 -23.78
N LEU A 68 36.40 -9.87 -23.12
CA LEU A 68 36.66 -10.22 -21.74
C LEU A 68 38.08 -10.80 -21.59
N PRO A 69 38.89 -10.32 -20.63
CA PRO A 69 40.21 -10.88 -20.37
C PRO A 69 40.14 -12.39 -20.15
N GLU A 70 41.13 -13.15 -20.68
CA GLU A 70 41.18 -14.61 -20.52
C GLU A 70 40.98 -15.08 -19.07
N LYS A 71 41.36 -14.25 -18.10
CA LYS A 71 41.16 -14.51 -16.68
C LYS A 71 39.71 -14.51 -16.24
N GLU A 72 38.84 -13.67 -16.85
CA GLU A 72 37.42 -13.66 -16.54
C GLU A 72 36.72 -14.87 -17.13
N ILE A 73 37.11 -15.28 -18.32
CA ILE A 73 36.62 -16.54 -18.93
C ILE A 73 37.02 -17.73 -18.09
N GLN A 74 38.26 -17.78 -17.58
CA GLN A 74 38.72 -18.82 -16.68
C GLN A 74 37.95 -18.78 -15.35
N MET A 75 37.65 -17.56 -14.82
CA MET A 75 36.87 -17.40 -13.58
C MET A 75 35.46 -17.95 -13.72
N VAL A 76 34.78 -17.65 -14.82
CA VAL A 76 33.45 -18.21 -15.14
C VAL A 76 33.52 -19.74 -15.27
N GLY A 77 34.59 -20.27 -15.90
CA GLY A 77 34.85 -21.70 -15.96
C GLY A 77 35.05 -22.36 -14.60
N ILE A 78 35.82 -21.73 -13.74
CA ILE A 78 36.05 -22.16 -12.35
C ILE A 78 34.74 -22.09 -11.53
N GLU A 79 34.00 -21.01 -11.64
CA GLU A 79 32.72 -20.86 -10.94
C GLU A 79 31.67 -21.90 -11.39
N ARG A 80 31.65 -22.22 -12.68
CA ARG A 80 30.80 -23.28 -13.22
C ARG A 80 31.20 -24.63 -12.64
N ASN A 81 32.52 -24.96 -12.64
CA ASN A 81 33.01 -26.20 -12.09
C ASN A 81 32.75 -26.28 -10.59
N TYR A 82 32.99 -25.18 -9.86
CA TYR A 82 32.66 -25.09 -8.44
C TYR A 82 31.18 -25.37 -8.14
N ARG A 83 30.25 -24.80 -8.93
CA ARG A 83 28.82 -25.10 -8.79
C ARG A 83 28.48 -26.57 -9.10
N ILE A 84 29.19 -27.16 -10.08
CA ILE A 84 28.99 -28.56 -10.41
C ILE A 84 29.50 -29.42 -9.25
N ASP A 85 30.70 -29.14 -8.74
CA ASP A 85 31.29 -29.84 -7.62
C ASP A 85 30.49 -29.71 -6.34
N ASP A 86 29.95 -28.51 -6.05
CA ASP A 86 29.07 -28.24 -4.90
C ASP A 86 27.76 -29.06 -5.01
N ASN A 87 27.17 -29.10 -6.21
CA ASN A 87 26.01 -29.97 -6.47
C ASN A 87 26.32 -31.45 -6.30
N TYR A 88 27.48 -31.90 -6.75
CA TYR A 88 27.89 -33.29 -6.51
C TYR A 88 28.18 -33.57 -5.04
N TYR A 89 28.84 -32.62 -4.36
CA TYR A 89 29.10 -32.74 -2.94
C TYR A 89 27.80 -32.84 -2.12
N THR A 90 26.84 -31.96 -2.37
CA THR A 90 25.53 -31.99 -1.71
C THR A 90 24.76 -33.27 -2.07
N PHE A 91 24.80 -33.70 -3.31
CA PHE A 91 24.21 -34.99 -3.75
C PHE A 91 24.84 -36.20 -3.01
N PHE A 92 26.17 -36.23 -2.90
CA PHE A 92 26.85 -37.32 -2.18
C PHE A 92 26.60 -37.28 -0.68
N LEU A 93 26.50 -36.06 -0.06
CA LEU A 93 26.09 -35.95 1.33
C LEU A 93 24.68 -36.50 1.54
N GLN A 94 23.74 -36.15 0.65
CA GLN A 94 22.38 -36.67 0.70
C GLN A 94 22.40 -38.23 0.54
N LYS A 95 23.14 -38.76 -0.43
CA LYS A 95 23.25 -40.20 -0.62
C LYS A 95 23.93 -40.92 0.55
N ARG A 96 24.91 -40.27 1.17
CA ARG A 96 25.52 -40.78 2.40
C ARG A 96 24.51 -40.81 3.55
N ALA A 97 23.73 -39.73 3.73
CA ALA A 97 22.69 -39.69 4.75
C ALA A 97 21.61 -40.76 4.51
N GLU A 98 21.16 -40.93 3.27
CA GLU A 98 20.23 -42.00 2.90
C GLU A 98 20.80 -43.40 3.21
N ALA A 99 22.08 -43.64 2.87
CA ALA A 99 22.75 -44.92 3.16
C ALA A 99 22.94 -45.15 4.66
N GLU A 100 23.24 -44.10 5.44
CA GLU A 100 23.33 -44.20 6.90
C GLU A 100 21.95 -44.46 7.54
N ILE A 101 20.88 -43.87 7.01
CA ILE A 101 19.49 -44.15 7.40
C ILE A 101 19.11 -45.60 7.04
N GLN A 102 19.43 -46.06 5.84
CA GLN A 102 19.21 -47.47 5.44
C GLN A 102 20.02 -48.45 6.31
N LYS A 103 21.27 -48.12 6.64
CA LYS A 103 22.08 -48.90 7.54
C LYS A 103 21.52 -48.96 8.96
N ALA A 104 20.99 -47.83 9.44
CA ALA A 104 20.32 -47.74 10.76
C ALA A 104 18.97 -48.47 10.74
N SER A 105 18.26 -48.46 9.59
CA SER A 105 16.99 -49.17 9.40
C SER A 105 17.16 -50.70 9.28
N ASN A 106 18.37 -51.14 8.90
CA ASN A 106 18.72 -52.57 8.80
C ASN A 106 19.16 -53.18 10.15
N THR A 107 18.55 -52.71 11.23
CA THR A 107 18.64 -53.46 12.49
C THR A 107 17.92 -54.80 12.29
N PRO A 108 18.56 -55.90 12.61
CA PRO A 108 17.95 -57.24 12.43
C PRO A 108 16.63 -57.29 13.22
N ASP A 109 15.57 -57.77 12.56
CA ASP A 109 14.21 -57.94 13.10
C ASP A 109 14.11 -58.91 14.30
N ASN A 110 15.23 -59.41 14.78
CA ASN A 110 15.33 -60.33 15.89
C ASN A 110 16.11 -59.72 17.05
N SER A 111 15.56 -58.74 17.71
CA SER A 111 15.93 -58.46 19.08
C SER A 111 15.15 -59.41 20.00
N ILE A 112 15.92 -60.25 20.73
CA ILE A 112 15.37 -61.13 21.74
C ILE A 112 14.57 -60.28 22.71
N MET A 113 13.24 -60.43 22.67
CA MET A 113 12.36 -59.79 23.68
C MET A 113 12.74 -60.33 25.04
N ASP A 114 13.19 -59.46 25.90
CA ASP A 114 13.40 -59.78 27.31
C ASP A 114 12.16 -60.48 27.86
N LYS A 115 12.37 -61.62 28.52
CA LYS A 115 11.29 -62.34 29.25
C LYS A 115 10.54 -61.32 30.09
N ALA A 116 9.22 -61.36 29.99
CA ALA A 116 8.33 -60.51 30.79
C ALA A 116 8.67 -60.57 32.27
N ARG A 117 9.46 -59.67 32.75
CA ARG A 117 9.65 -59.40 34.18
C ARG A 117 8.51 -58.52 34.60
N THR A 118 7.81 -58.96 35.65
CA THR A 118 6.85 -58.08 36.35
C THR A 118 7.62 -56.84 36.81
N THR A 119 7.62 -55.81 35.94
CA THR A 119 8.15 -54.51 36.32
C THR A 119 7.27 -53.95 37.44
N ALA A 120 7.94 -53.63 38.53
CA ALA A 120 7.33 -53.00 39.69
C ALA A 120 6.34 -51.93 39.26
N ILE A 121 5.22 -51.86 39.93
CA ILE A 121 4.15 -50.88 39.78
C ILE A 121 4.80 -49.50 39.67
N MET A 122 4.89 -48.96 38.47
CA MET A 122 5.37 -47.61 38.27
C MET A 122 4.47 -46.68 39.10
N ASN A 123 5.06 -46.09 40.10
CA ASN A 123 4.37 -45.12 40.98
C ASN A 123 3.54 -44.15 40.14
N ALA A 124 2.24 -44.08 40.40
CA ALA A 124 1.33 -43.13 39.73
C ALA A 124 1.83 -41.70 39.79
N LYS A 125 2.64 -41.35 40.80
CA LYS A 125 3.34 -40.07 40.91
C LYS A 125 4.39 -39.83 39.84
N ALA A 126 5.07 -40.87 39.31
CA ALA A 126 6.04 -40.71 38.23
C ALA A 126 5.34 -40.43 36.90
N LYS A 127 4.23 -41.13 36.60
CA LYS A 127 3.42 -40.86 35.40
C LYS A 127 2.86 -39.44 35.40
N SER A 128 2.39 -38.94 36.53
CA SER A 128 1.87 -37.58 36.66
C SER A 128 2.94 -36.51 36.36
N LYS A 129 4.16 -36.68 36.89
CA LYS A 129 5.27 -35.75 36.62
C LYS A 129 5.65 -35.74 35.14
N THR A 130 5.71 -36.93 34.51
CA THR A 130 6.07 -37.04 33.08
C THR A 130 5.02 -36.40 32.20
N THR A 131 3.73 -36.65 32.46
CA THR A 131 2.63 -36.03 31.69
C THR A 131 2.62 -34.51 31.86
N SER A 132 2.85 -34.00 33.07
CA SER A 132 2.94 -32.55 33.32
C SER A 132 4.10 -31.90 32.54
N THR A 133 5.24 -32.59 32.47
CA THR A 133 6.42 -32.12 31.75
C THR A 133 6.15 -32.02 30.25
N TYR A 134 5.50 -33.02 29.64
CA TYR A 134 5.13 -32.97 28.21
C TYR A 134 4.08 -31.90 27.93
N LEU A 135 3.13 -31.67 28.81
CA LEU A 135 2.17 -30.56 28.71
C LEU A 135 2.86 -29.19 28.74
N ILE A 136 3.82 -29.02 29.66
CA ILE A 136 4.59 -27.77 29.76
C ILE A 136 5.42 -27.55 28.48
N ILE A 137 6.16 -28.58 28.03
CA ILE A 137 6.97 -28.50 26.80
C ILE A 137 6.06 -28.25 25.58
N GLY A 138 4.93 -28.96 25.47
CA GLY A 138 3.96 -28.81 24.41
C GLY A 138 3.33 -27.41 24.34
N PHE A 139 3.23 -26.69 25.46
CA PHE A 139 2.79 -25.30 25.51
C PHE A 139 3.93 -24.31 25.29
N LEU A 140 5.12 -24.62 25.77
CA LEU A 140 6.27 -23.72 25.74
C LEU A 140 6.86 -23.57 24.33
N ILE A 141 6.89 -24.66 23.54
CA ILE A 141 7.40 -24.63 22.16
C ILE A 141 6.57 -23.68 21.26
N PRO A 142 5.23 -23.80 21.16
CA PRO A 142 4.42 -22.86 20.40
C PRO A 142 4.54 -21.42 20.90
N MET A 143 4.62 -21.22 22.21
CA MET A 143 4.80 -19.90 22.81
C MET A 143 6.15 -19.27 22.38
N ILE A 144 7.24 -20.01 22.42
CA ILE A 144 8.55 -19.55 21.96
C ILE A 144 8.51 -19.24 20.44
N LEU A 145 7.88 -20.07 19.62
CA LEU A 145 7.76 -19.85 18.18
C LEU A 145 6.95 -18.57 17.89
N ILE A 146 5.87 -18.31 18.65
CA ILE A 146 5.09 -17.08 18.50
C ILE A 146 5.94 -15.86 18.88
N ILE A 147 6.65 -15.92 20.01
CA ILE A 147 7.53 -14.82 20.44
C ILE A 147 8.63 -14.58 19.42
N LEU A 148 9.25 -15.63 18.92
CA LEU A 148 10.30 -15.55 17.92
C LEU A 148 9.78 -14.95 16.60
N SER A 149 8.60 -15.38 16.14
CA SER A 149 7.95 -14.82 14.95
C SER A 149 7.62 -13.33 15.13
N GLU A 150 7.24 -12.92 16.35
CA GLU A 150 6.97 -11.51 16.66
C GLU A 150 8.24 -10.67 16.70
N LEU A 151 9.32 -11.19 17.28
CA LEU A 151 10.64 -10.52 17.31
C LEU A 151 11.26 -10.37 15.92
N LEU A 152 11.05 -11.35 15.03
CA LEU A 152 11.54 -11.33 13.67
C LEU A 152 10.69 -10.46 12.73
N ASN A 153 9.51 -10.05 13.17
CA ASN A 153 8.60 -9.26 12.35
C ASN A 153 9.03 -7.78 12.29
N ASN A 154 9.60 -7.40 11.18
CA ASN A 154 10.10 -6.05 10.93
C ASN A 154 9.11 -5.17 10.14
N LYS A 155 7.78 -5.34 10.35
CA LYS A 155 6.76 -4.54 9.66
C LYS A 155 6.18 -3.46 10.55
N ILE A 156 5.75 -2.36 9.95
CA ILE A 156 5.03 -1.29 10.64
C ILE A 156 3.61 -1.76 10.90
N ARG A 157 3.20 -1.86 12.17
CA ARG A 157 1.90 -2.41 12.58
C ARG A 157 0.95 -1.40 13.20
N SER A 158 1.48 -0.30 13.67
CA SER A 158 0.69 0.66 14.42
C SER A 158 1.15 2.09 14.20
N PRO A 159 0.28 3.09 14.45
CA PRO A 159 0.68 4.49 14.45
C PRO A 159 1.87 4.79 15.38
N LYS A 160 1.99 4.03 16.48
CA LYS A 160 3.10 4.18 17.44
C LYS A 160 4.46 3.83 16.81
N ASP A 161 4.49 2.88 15.88
CA ASP A 161 5.73 2.51 15.18
C ASP A 161 6.21 3.66 14.31
N VAL A 162 5.29 4.35 13.63
CA VAL A 162 5.58 5.53 12.81
C VAL A 162 6.07 6.68 13.69
N VAL A 163 5.37 6.97 14.79
CA VAL A 163 5.76 8.04 15.74
C VAL A 163 7.14 7.78 16.37
N LYS A 164 7.49 6.50 16.59
CA LYS A 164 8.83 6.13 17.10
C LYS A 164 9.97 6.43 16.13
N LEU A 165 9.70 6.56 14.83
CA LEU A 165 10.71 6.96 13.85
C LEU A 165 11.21 8.38 14.11
N LYS A 166 10.39 9.26 14.74
CA LYS A 166 10.74 10.66 15.16
C LYS A 166 11.27 11.55 14.03
N MET A 167 11.00 11.23 12.78
CA MET A 167 11.55 11.93 11.62
C MET A 167 10.54 12.92 11.05
N PHE A 168 9.33 12.45 10.75
CA PHE A 168 8.28 13.23 10.13
C PHE A 168 6.96 13.11 10.88
N ARG A 169 6.09 14.10 10.70
CA ARG A 169 4.81 14.16 11.38
C ARG A 169 3.81 13.20 10.75
N LEU A 170 3.14 12.39 11.57
CA LEU A 170 2.00 11.58 11.14
C LEU A 170 0.77 12.49 11.00
N ILE A 171 0.42 12.84 9.74
CA ILE A 171 -0.71 13.73 9.46
C ILE A 171 -2.05 13.01 9.54
N GLY A 172 -2.08 11.70 9.30
CA GLY A 172 -3.33 10.95 9.37
C GLY A 172 -3.17 9.45 9.24
N THR A 173 -4.26 8.78 9.54
CA THR A 173 -4.36 7.32 9.47
C THR A 173 -5.60 6.93 8.70
N LEU A 174 -5.50 5.91 7.85
CA LEU A 174 -6.59 5.36 7.05
C LEU A 174 -6.79 3.89 7.40
N ARG A 175 -8.02 3.49 7.69
CA ARG A 175 -8.38 2.09 7.89
C ARG A 175 -8.47 1.35 6.56
N HIS A 176 -8.43 0.03 6.64
CA HIS A 176 -8.67 -0.82 5.49
C HIS A 176 -10.00 -0.47 4.80
N ALA A 177 -9.94 -0.14 3.52
CA ALA A 177 -11.12 0.13 2.71
C ALA A 177 -11.74 -1.19 2.23
N LYS A 178 -12.97 -1.49 2.63
CA LYS A 178 -13.68 -2.70 2.21
C LYS A 178 -14.01 -2.71 0.70
N SER A 179 -14.06 -1.54 0.08
CA SER A 179 -14.36 -1.37 -1.33
C SER A 179 -13.11 -0.95 -2.09
N GLN A 180 -12.90 -1.53 -3.25
CA GLN A 180 -11.83 -1.16 -4.18
C GLN A 180 -12.22 -0.02 -5.14
N ASN A 181 -13.36 0.64 -4.91
CA ASN A 181 -13.77 1.77 -5.72
C ASN A 181 -12.69 2.87 -5.65
N PRO A 182 -12.12 3.30 -6.77
CA PRO A 182 -11.01 4.25 -6.80
C PRO A 182 -11.38 5.63 -6.24
N THR A 183 -12.67 5.99 -6.26
CA THR A 183 -13.22 7.22 -5.67
C THR A 183 -14.23 6.89 -4.57
N LEU A 184 -13.80 6.06 -3.60
CA LEU A 184 -14.65 5.58 -2.51
C LEU A 184 -15.31 6.72 -1.73
N VAL A 185 -14.63 7.84 -1.57
CA VAL A 185 -15.15 9.03 -0.87
C VAL A 185 -16.40 9.58 -1.54
N ARG A 186 -16.48 9.50 -2.87
CA ARG A 186 -17.65 9.93 -3.66
C ARG A 186 -18.75 8.87 -3.66
N ALA A 187 -18.38 7.60 -3.84
CA ALA A 187 -19.32 6.48 -3.82
C ALA A 187 -19.97 6.26 -2.45
N SER A 188 -19.25 6.56 -1.38
CA SER A 188 -19.70 6.37 0.01
C SER A 188 -19.29 7.55 0.91
N PRO A 189 -19.91 8.74 0.74
CA PRO A 189 -19.49 9.98 1.42
C PRO A 189 -19.61 9.93 2.94
N ARG A 190 -20.48 9.08 3.48
CA ARG A 190 -20.70 8.91 4.92
C ARG A 190 -19.91 7.76 5.53
N SER A 191 -19.01 7.15 4.78
CA SER A 191 -18.18 6.06 5.29
C SER A 191 -17.15 6.57 6.30
N SER A 192 -16.76 5.69 7.23
CA SER A 192 -15.66 5.98 8.17
C SER A 192 -14.35 6.34 7.44
N TYR A 193 -14.12 5.76 6.25
CA TYR A 193 -12.99 6.09 5.42
C TYR A 193 -13.04 7.54 4.90
N ALA A 194 -14.22 7.98 4.44
CA ALA A 194 -14.42 9.36 3.99
C ALA A 194 -14.19 10.36 5.14
N GLU A 195 -14.61 10.04 6.35
CA GLU A 195 -14.36 10.90 7.52
C GLU A 195 -12.86 10.98 7.86
N MET A 196 -12.13 9.88 7.78
CA MET A 196 -10.68 9.90 7.99
C MET A 196 -9.96 10.75 6.93
N LEU A 197 -10.39 10.68 5.66
CA LEU A 197 -9.85 11.54 4.61
C LEU A 197 -10.19 13.01 4.84
N ARG A 198 -11.39 13.35 5.31
CA ARG A 198 -11.74 14.73 5.69
C ARG A 198 -10.84 15.25 6.81
N ALA A 199 -10.55 14.40 7.79
CA ALA A 199 -9.61 14.76 8.85
C ALA A 199 -8.18 15.01 8.30
N ILE A 200 -7.71 14.17 7.35
CA ILE A 200 -6.42 14.39 6.68
C ILE A 200 -6.45 15.72 5.90
N ARG A 201 -7.49 15.97 5.10
CA ARG A 201 -7.65 17.23 4.37
C ARG A 201 -7.55 18.43 5.28
N THR A 202 -8.33 18.45 6.36
CA THR A 202 -8.31 19.56 7.33
C THR A 202 -6.91 19.79 7.90
N ARG A 203 -6.16 18.72 8.17
CA ARG A 203 -4.79 18.84 8.67
C ARG A 203 -3.82 19.34 7.60
N ILE A 204 -3.99 18.93 6.33
CA ILE A 204 -3.22 19.46 5.19
C ILE A 204 -3.42 20.97 5.10
N GLU A 205 -4.67 21.43 5.09
CA GLU A 205 -5.03 22.83 5.03
C GLU A 205 -4.46 23.64 6.22
N PHE A 206 -4.45 23.04 7.40
CA PHE A 206 -3.87 23.65 8.61
C PHE A 206 -2.35 23.77 8.52
N VAL A 207 -1.64 22.70 8.10
CA VAL A 207 -0.18 22.69 7.96
C VAL A 207 0.28 23.70 6.92
N LEU A 208 -0.43 23.79 5.80
CA LEU A 208 -0.16 24.75 4.71
C LEU A 208 -0.73 26.15 4.97
N LYS A 209 -1.20 26.42 6.20
CA LYS A 209 -1.74 27.73 6.62
C LYS A 209 -2.86 28.25 5.70
N ARG A 210 -3.70 27.32 5.20
CA ARG A 210 -4.85 27.61 4.31
C ARG A 210 -4.46 28.41 3.06
N LYS A 211 -3.35 28.03 2.41
CA LYS A 211 -3.03 28.55 1.08
C LYS A 211 -4.21 28.28 0.14
N ASP A 212 -4.51 29.26 -0.73
CA ASP A 212 -5.62 29.12 -1.68
C ASP A 212 -5.31 28.13 -2.81
N LYS A 213 -4.02 28.00 -3.18
CA LYS A 213 -3.53 27.12 -4.25
C LYS A 213 -2.44 26.21 -3.69
N MET A 214 -2.55 24.93 -3.92
CA MET A 214 -1.66 23.91 -3.33
C MET A 214 -1.27 22.85 -4.32
N VAL A 215 0.01 22.50 -4.35
CA VAL A 215 0.57 21.36 -5.07
C VAL A 215 0.97 20.30 -4.07
N ILE A 216 0.36 19.11 -4.16
CA ILE A 216 0.55 18.02 -3.22
C ILE A 216 1.14 16.83 -3.97
N CYS A 217 2.33 16.38 -3.59
CA CYS A 217 2.93 15.15 -4.07
C CYS A 217 2.53 13.97 -3.17
N ILE A 218 2.28 12.80 -3.76
CA ILE A 218 2.00 11.57 -3.02
C ILE A 218 2.99 10.50 -3.48
N THR A 219 3.77 9.99 -2.52
CA THR A 219 4.75 8.92 -2.75
C THR A 219 4.70 7.88 -1.63
N SER A 220 5.52 6.83 -1.70
CA SER A 220 5.57 5.77 -0.67
C SER A 220 6.92 5.06 -0.64
N THR A 221 7.08 4.15 0.32
CA THR A 221 8.26 3.28 0.40
C THR A 221 8.28 2.28 -0.76
N GLU A 222 7.15 1.59 -0.98
CA GLU A 222 7.06 0.49 -1.94
C GLU A 222 5.80 0.62 -2.83
N SER A 223 5.78 -0.15 -3.92
CA SER A 223 4.58 -0.29 -4.73
C SER A 223 3.50 -1.04 -3.93
N GLY A 224 2.25 -0.57 -4.01
CA GLY A 224 1.15 -1.20 -3.28
C GLY A 224 0.84 -0.58 -1.91
N ASP A 225 1.59 0.42 -1.45
CA ASP A 225 1.35 1.11 -0.17
C ASP A 225 0.06 1.96 -0.15
N GLY A 226 -0.60 2.14 -1.29
CA GLY A 226 -1.89 2.83 -1.39
C GLY A 226 -1.82 4.26 -1.87
N LYS A 227 -0.70 4.71 -2.48
CA LYS A 227 -0.52 6.05 -3.08
C LYS A 227 -1.69 6.44 -3.98
N THR A 228 -1.88 5.67 -5.04
CA THR A 228 -2.92 5.93 -6.06
C THR A 228 -4.33 5.95 -5.47
N PHE A 229 -4.60 5.10 -4.46
CA PHE A 229 -5.89 5.11 -3.79
C PHE A 229 -6.09 6.37 -2.93
N LEU A 230 -5.02 6.85 -2.30
CA LEU A 230 -5.04 8.12 -1.57
C LEU A 230 -5.18 9.30 -2.53
N SER A 231 -4.41 9.35 -3.63
CA SER A 231 -4.41 10.47 -4.59
C SER A 231 -5.77 10.65 -5.26
N THR A 232 -6.38 9.57 -5.75
CA THR A 232 -7.71 9.62 -6.39
C THR A 232 -8.82 10.02 -5.42
N ASN A 233 -8.80 9.49 -4.19
CA ASN A 233 -9.80 9.84 -3.18
C ASN A 233 -9.62 11.25 -2.63
N LEU A 234 -8.38 11.73 -2.49
CA LEU A 234 -8.09 13.09 -2.06
C LEU A 234 -8.52 14.11 -3.12
N ALA A 235 -8.25 13.82 -4.41
CA ALA A 235 -8.71 14.63 -5.52
C ALA A 235 -10.25 14.73 -5.56
N ALA A 236 -10.92 13.58 -5.45
CA ALA A 236 -12.38 13.55 -5.39
C ALA A 236 -12.93 14.33 -4.18
N LEU A 237 -12.27 14.25 -3.02
CA LEU A 237 -12.68 14.93 -1.81
C LEU A 237 -12.58 16.46 -1.94
N TYR A 238 -11.51 16.98 -2.54
CA TYR A 238 -11.38 18.41 -2.80
C TYR A 238 -12.37 18.86 -3.87
N ALA A 239 -12.55 18.11 -4.94
CA ALA A 239 -13.53 18.41 -5.98
C ALA A 239 -14.96 18.49 -5.43
N MET A 240 -15.32 17.62 -4.47
CA MET A 240 -16.63 17.66 -3.79
C MET A 240 -16.87 18.95 -2.99
N THR A 241 -15.84 19.74 -2.72
CA THR A 241 -15.97 21.07 -2.07
C THR A 241 -16.11 22.21 -3.06
N GLY A 242 -16.25 21.93 -4.35
CA GLY A 242 -16.36 22.92 -5.42
C GLY A 242 -15.03 23.56 -5.81
N ARG A 243 -13.90 22.98 -5.38
CA ARG A 243 -12.55 23.44 -5.76
C ARG A 243 -12.15 22.88 -7.12
N LYS A 244 -11.37 23.65 -7.85
CA LYS A 244 -10.80 23.25 -9.12
C LYS A 244 -9.59 22.38 -8.88
N VAL A 245 -9.70 21.09 -9.19
CA VAL A 245 -8.70 20.05 -8.83
C VAL A 245 -8.15 19.38 -10.08
N LEU A 246 -6.83 19.23 -10.13
CA LEU A 246 -6.14 18.45 -11.14
C LEU A 246 -5.43 17.28 -10.46
N LEU A 247 -5.64 16.08 -10.97
CA LEU A 247 -4.88 14.88 -10.62
C LEU A 247 -3.92 14.56 -11.75
N ILE A 248 -2.63 14.38 -11.44
CA ILE A 248 -1.59 14.04 -12.42
C ILE A 248 -0.97 12.69 -12.04
N ASP A 249 -0.97 11.75 -12.98
CA ASP A 249 -0.25 10.48 -12.85
C ASP A 249 1.21 10.67 -13.32
N LEU A 250 2.13 10.75 -12.34
CA LEU A 250 3.57 10.84 -12.56
C LEU A 250 4.30 9.52 -12.22
N ASP A 251 3.58 8.43 -12.00
CA ASP A 251 4.19 7.09 -11.97
C ASP A 251 4.36 6.59 -13.43
N LEU A 252 5.29 7.20 -14.15
CA LEU A 252 5.56 6.88 -15.55
C LEU A 252 6.10 5.45 -15.76
N ARG A 253 6.49 4.76 -14.68
CA ARG A 253 6.99 3.38 -14.72
C ARG A 253 5.89 2.35 -14.65
N LYS A 254 4.87 2.60 -13.83
CA LYS A 254 3.73 1.69 -13.61
C LYS A 254 2.44 2.48 -13.54
N PRO A 255 2.05 3.15 -14.63
CA PRO A 255 0.83 3.95 -14.67
C PRO A 255 -0.40 3.08 -14.39
N ASN A 256 -1.27 3.54 -13.51
CA ASN A 256 -2.37 2.70 -13.03
C ASN A 256 -3.66 3.49 -12.73
N ILE A 257 -3.59 4.82 -12.71
CA ILE A 257 -4.76 5.65 -12.38
C ILE A 257 -5.85 5.51 -13.44
N HIS A 258 -5.50 5.64 -14.72
CA HIS A 258 -6.48 5.54 -15.82
C HIS A 258 -7.24 4.20 -15.78
N THR A 259 -6.53 3.08 -15.60
CA THR A 259 -7.14 1.76 -15.49
C THR A 259 -8.10 1.66 -14.29
N LYS A 260 -7.67 2.17 -13.12
CA LYS A 260 -8.50 2.16 -11.90
C LYS A 260 -9.73 3.04 -12.03
N LEU A 261 -9.63 4.15 -12.74
CA LEU A 261 -10.76 5.04 -13.00
C LEU A 261 -11.67 4.53 -14.14
N GLY A 262 -11.28 3.46 -14.85
CA GLY A 262 -12.01 2.95 -15.99
C GLY A 262 -11.94 3.88 -17.21
N LEU A 263 -10.88 4.68 -17.30
CA LEU A 263 -10.61 5.58 -18.41
C LEU A 263 -9.74 4.88 -19.45
N GLU A 264 -9.93 5.22 -20.73
CA GLU A 264 -9.09 4.70 -21.81
C GLU A 264 -7.65 5.22 -21.66
N ASN A 265 -6.68 4.43 -22.11
CA ASN A 265 -5.32 4.90 -22.23
C ASN A 265 -5.20 5.85 -23.44
N GLY A 266 -4.22 6.74 -23.39
CA GLY A 266 -4.02 7.75 -24.44
C GLY A 266 -2.78 8.58 -24.16
N ASN A 267 -2.66 9.72 -24.83
CA ASN A 267 -1.62 10.69 -24.53
C ASN A 267 -1.65 11.11 -23.07
N GLY A 268 -0.48 11.35 -22.50
CA GLY A 268 -0.33 11.72 -21.12
C GLY A 268 0.94 12.51 -20.87
N MET A 269 1.33 12.61 -19.60
CA MET A 269 2.47 13.42 -19.18
C MET A 269 3.77 13.02 -19.90
N SER A 270 4.03 11.73 -20.10
CA SER A 270 5.22 11.27 -20.82
C SER A 270 5.25 11.80 -22.26
N ASN A 271 4.15 11.70 -23.00
CA ASN A 271 4.04 12.19 -24.36
C ASN A 271 4.20 13.72 -24.43
N TYR A 272 3.59 14.44 -23.49
CA TYR A 272 3.74 15.88 -23.39
C TYR A 272 5.18 16.30 -23.10
N LEU A 273 5.85 15.64 -22.15
CA LEU A 273 7.23 15.98 -21.78
C LEU A 273 8.21 15.74 -22.92
N ILE A 274 8.02 14.69 -23.71
CA ILE A 274 8.81 14.40 -24.91
C ILE A 274 8.50 15.40 -26.04
N GLY A 275 7.30 15.98 -26.08
CA GLY A 275 6.85 16.91 -27.10
C GLY A 275 5.98 16.27 -28.19
N ASP A 276 5.49 15.04 -27.96
CA ASP A 276 4.63 14.32 -28.91
C ASP A 276 3.19 14.83 -28.94
N CYS A 277 2.75 15.52 -27.88
CA CYS A 277 1.42 16.09 -27.78
C CYS A 277 1.42 17.40 -26.98
N THR A 278 0.33 18.14 -27.09
CA THR A 278 0.06 19.30 -26.24
C THR A 278 -0.40 18.89 -24.84
N PHE A 279 -0.33 19.80 -23.87
CA PHE A 279 -0.80 19.51 -22.52
C PHE A 279 -2.33 19.27 -22.49
N GLU A 280 -3.06 19.97 -23.33
CA GLU A 280 -4.52 19.81 -23.48
C GLU A 280 -4.89 18.42 -23.99
N GLU A 281 -4.11 17.84 -24.90
CA GLU A 281 -4.32 16.49 -25.41
C GLU A 281 -3.97 15.40 -24.40
N ALA A 282 -3.03 15.69 -23.48
CA ALA A 282 -2.65 14.80 -22.38
C ALA A 282 -3.67 14.82 -21.22
N MET A 283 -4.54 15.85 -21.17
CA MET A 283 -5.44 16.11 -20.08
C MET A 283 -6.89 15.76 -20.44
N GLU A 284 -7.55 15.04 -19.53
CA GLU A 284 -8.99 14.80 -19.58
C GLU A 284 -9.70 15.77 -18.63
N LYS A 285 -10.43 16.73 -19.21
CA LYS A 285 -11.20 17.71 -18.45
C LYS A 285 -12.58 17.15 -18.09
N ASN A 286 -13.10 17.61 -16.96
CA ASN A 286 -14.46 17.30 -16.50
C ASN A 286 -14.74 15.80 -16.38
N THR A 287 -13.80 15.05 -15.80
CA THR A 287 -14.01 13.62 -15.56
C THR A 287 -15.29 13.38 -14.73
N PRO A 288 -15.91 12.20 -14.82
CA PRO A 288 -17.09 11.85 -14.02
C PRO A 288 -16.85 11.94 -12.50
N PHE A 289 -15.58 12.03 -12.10
CA PHE A 289 -15.16 12.07 -10.70
C PHE A 289 -15.10 13.50 -10.13
N GLY A 290 -15.27 14.53 -10.96
CA GLY A 290 -15.37 15.93 -10.58
C GLY A 290 -14.03 16.66 -10.50
N PHE A 291 -12.94 16.02 -10.93
CA PHE A 291 -11.60 16.63 -11.08
C PHE A 291 -11.10 16.42 -12.50
N ASP A 292 -10.18 17.26 -12.96
CA ASP A 292 -9.46 17.06 -14.20
C ASP A 292 -8.31 16.07 -13.98
N PHE A 293 -7.97 15.31 -15.02
CA PHE A 293 -6.98 14.25 -14.90
C PHE A 293 -5.96 14.28 -16.05
N VAL A 294 -4.68 14.22 -15.71
CA VAL A 294 -3.60 14.02 -16.67
C VAL A 294 -3.06 12.61 -16.52
N ARG A 295 -3.16 11.83 -17.58
CA ARG A 295 -2.64 10.46 -17.64
C ARG A 295 -1.11 10.47 -17.57
N ALA A 296 -0.53 9.35 -17.20
CA ALA A 296 0.92 9.15 -17.32
C ALA A 296 1.36 9.08 -18.80
N GLY A 297 0.50 8.56 -19.67
CA GLY A 297 0.79 8.37 -21.09
C GLY A 297 1.45 7.02 -21.40
N THR A 298 2.17 6.95 -22.50
CA THR A 298 2.96 5.77 -22.89
C THR A 298 4.17 5.64 -21.96
N ILE A 299 4.52 4.40 -21.59
CA ILE A 299 5.70 4.16 -20.74
C ILE A 299 6.96 4.50 -21.54
N PRO A 300 7.72 5.53 -21.14
CA PRO A 300 8.92 5.93 -21.86
C PRO A 300 10.11 5.03 -21.50
N PRO A 301 11.17 4.97 -22.34
CA PRO A 301 12.37 4.20 -22.02
C PRO A 301 13.16 4.79 -20.84
N ASN A 302 13.07 6.10 -20.63
CA ASN A 302 13.81 6.86 -19.61
C ASN A 302 12.88 7.68 -18.70
N PRO A 303 11.99 7.04 -17.92
CA PRO A 303 10.97 7.74 -17.14
C PRO A 303 11.56 8.70 -16.09
N GLY A 304 12.71 8.34 -15.49
CA GLY A 304 13.36 9.19 -14.49
C GLY A 304 13.86 10.51 -15.04
N GLU A 305 14.45 10.51 -16.25
CA GLU A 305 14.95 11.73 -16.87
C GLU A 305 13.83 12.72 -17.19
N LEU A 306 12.66 12.21 -17.62
CA LEU A 306 11.52 13.05 -17.98
C LEU A 306 10.95 13.82 -16.79
N VAL A 307 10.93 13.24 -15.61
CA VAL A 307 10.42 13.92 -14.40
C VAL A 307 11.42 14.95 -13.84
N HIS A 308 12.69 14.90 -14.26
CA HIS A 308 13.72 15.86 -13.88
C HIS A 308 13.87 17.01 -14.87
N THR A 309 13.00 17.14 -15.88
CA THR A 309 13.06 18.21 -16.87
C THR A 309 12.52 19.53 -16.32
N ASP A 310 13.14 20.66 -16.72
CA ASP A 310 12.62 22.01 -16.42
C ASP A 310 11.18 22.18 -16.91
N LYS A 311 10.85 21.54 -18.04
CA LYS A 311 9.50 21.56 -18.60
C LYS A 311 8.45 21.05 -17.62
N LEU A 312 8.74 20.03 -16.79
CA LEU A 312 7.83 19.57 -15.75
C LEU A 312 7.65 20.64 -14.67
N ALA A 313 8.74 21.25 -14.21
CA ALA A 313 8.71 22.27 -13.17
C ALA A 313 7.92 23.52 -13.63
N GLU A 314 8.16 23.99 -14.87
CA GLU A 314 7.41 25.10 -15.48
C GLU A 314 5.93 24.76 -15.59
N THR A 315 5.60 23.57 -16.07
CA THR A 315 4.21 23.09 -16.19
C THR A 315 3.50 23.07 -14.82
N ILE A 316 4.16 22.58 -13.77
CA ILE A 316 3.57 22.56 -12.43
C ILE A 316 3.36 23.98 -11.90
N ALA A 317 4.28 24.91 -12.19
CA ALA A 317 4.14 26.32 -11.83
C ALA A 317 2.94 26.98 -12.52
N ASP A 318 2.74 26.71 -13.81
CA ASP A 318 1.60 27.22 -14.59
C ASP A 318 0.27 26.61 -14.10
N LEU A 319 0.27 25.33 -13.78
CA LEU A 319 -0.91 24.62 -13.26
C LEU A 319 -1.31 25.10 -11.86
N ARG A 320 -0.32 25.48 -11.04
CA ARG A 320 -0.57 26.10 -9.71
C ARG A 320 -1.40 27.36 -9.85
N GLU A 321 -1.23 28.14 -10.93
CA GLU A 321 -2.01 29.34 -11.15
C GLU A 321 -3.44 29.06 -11.65
N GLN A 322 -3.66 27.92 -12.28
CA GLN A 322 -4.93 27.57 -12.91
C GLN A 322 -5.86 26.73 -12.01
N TYR A 323 -5.30 25.99 -11.04
CA TYR A 323 -6.03 25.07 -10.15
C TYR A 323 -5.89 25.48 -8.68
N ASP A 324 -6.92 25.17 -7.90
CA ASP A 324 -6.85 25.33 -6.44
C ASP A 324 -5.98 24.21 -5.83
N TYR A 325 -6.09 22.99 -6.38
CA TYR A 325 -5.32 21.84 -5.93
C TYR A 325 -4.75 21.07 -7.12
N VAL A 326 -3.43 20.88 -7.14
CA VAL A 326 -2.76 19.96 -8.04
C VAL A 326 -2.25 18.77 -7.21
N ILE A 327 -2.74 17.59 -7.50
CA ILE A 327 -2.34 16.36 -6.80
C ILE A 327 -1.52 15.51 -7.75
N MET A 328 -0.30 15.19 -7.37
CA MET A 328 0.67 14.44 -8.16
C MET A 328 0.88 13.05 -7.52
N ASP A 329 0.47 11.99 -8.22
CA ASP A 329 0.76 10.61 -7.84
C ASP A 329 2.11 10.21 -8.43
N SER A 330 3.13 10.00 -7.61
CA SER A 330 4.49 9.71 -8.08
C SER A 330 4.89 8.25 -7.85
N SER A 331 5.99 7.84 -8.47
CA SER A 331 6.61 6.53 -8.21
C SER A 331 7.01 6.36 -6.73
N PRO A 332 7.10 5.10 -6.23
CA PRO A 332 7.59 4.86 -4.85
C PRO A 332 9.04 5.30 -4.70
N ILE A 333 9.30 6.30 -3.86
CA ILE A 333 10.63 6.89 -3.66
C ILE A 333 11.64 5.89 -3.07
N GLY A 334 11.18 4.91 -2.31
CA GLY A 334 12.05 3.87 -1.79
C GLY A 334 12.63 2.93 -2.86
N LEU A 335 12.01 2.89 -4.04
CA LEU A 335 12.46 2.04 -5.16
C LEU A 335 13.21 2.83 -6.23
N VAL A 336 12.78 4.07 -6.48
CA VAL A 336 13.32 4.91 -7.56
C VAL A 336 13.39 6.38 -7.15
N PRO A 337 14.43 7.12 -7.57
CA PRO A 337 14.64 8.51 -7.17
C PRO A 337 13.71 9.51 -7.87
N ASP A 338 12.93 9.07 -8.86
CA ASP A 338 12.10 9.94 -9.71
C ASP A 338 11.19 10.89 -8.89
N ALA A 339 10.72 10.41 -7.71
CA ALA A 339 9.84 11.20 -6.85
C ALA A 339 10.51 12.43 -6.23
N TYR A 340 11.83 12.52 -6.16
CA TYR A 340 12.50 13.70 -5.60
C TYR A 340 12.18 14.96 -6.40
N ALA A 341 12.25 14.89 -7.73
CA ALA A 341 11.90 16.03 -8.58
C ALA A 341 10.43 16.46 -8.40
N VAL A 342 9.54 15.51 -8.21
CA VAL A 342 8.12 15.79 -7.97
C VAL A 342 7.91 16.43 -6.59
N ILE A 343 8.66 15.96 -5.58
CA ILE A 343 8.63 16.53 -4.23
C ILE A 343 9.13 17.97 -4.24
N GLU A 344 10.22 18.27 -4.94
CA GLU A 344 10.77 19.62 -4.99
C GLU A 344 9.75 20.63 -5.52
N ASN A 345 8.98 20.26 -6.52
CA ASN A 345 7.95 21.09 -7.15
C ASN A 345 6.61 21.13 -6.37
N SER A 346 6.55 20.54 -5.17
CA SER A 346 5.34 20.48 -4.35
C SER A 346 5.42 21.37 -3.09
N ASP A 347 4.25 21.80 -2.59
CA ASP A 347 4.12 22.47 -1.30
C ASP A 347 4.14 21.49 -0.12
N MET A 348 3.66 20.26 -0.38
CA MET A 348 3.62 19.17 0.60
C MET A 348 3.81 17.83 -0.08
N CYS A 349 4.54 16.94 0.58
CA CYS A 349 4.66 15.55 0.22
C CYS A 349 3.93 14.67 1.24
N LEU A 350 2.98 13.88 0.78
CA LEU A 350 2.33 12.85 1.57
C LEU A 350 3.05 11.52 1.34
N PHE A 351 3.82 11.10 2.32
CA PHE A 351 4.53 9.83 2.29
C PHE A 351 3.64 8.73 2.86
N VAL A 352 3.20 7.80 2.01
CA VAL A 352 2.25 6.75 2.38
C VAL A 352 3.00 5.51 2.86
N ILE A 353 2.63 5.04 4.04
CA ILE A 353 3.10 3.80 4.64
C ILE A 353 1.92 2.85 4.78
N ARG A 354 2.07 1.60 4.39
CA ARG A 354 1.01 0.60 4.54
C ARG A 354 1.22 -0.25 5.78
N CYS A 355 0.22 -0.23 6.66
CA CYS A 355 0.20 -1.03 7.88
C CYS A 355 0.29 -2.52 7.56
N MET A 356 1.05 -3.29 8.33
CA MET A 356 1.28 -4.73 8.20
C MET A 356 2.03 -5.17 6.92
N GLN A 357 2.35 -4.26 6.01
CA GLN A 357 3.05 -4.55 4.76
C GLN A 357 4.43 -3.92 4.69
N THR A 358 4.54 -2.62 4.89
CA THR A 358 5.80 -1.87 4.75
C THR A 358 6.84 -2.31 5.77
N ASN A 359 8.05 -2.60 5.31
CA ASN A 359 9.20 -2.97 6.13
C ASN A 359 9.71 -1.75 6.90
N LYS A 360 9.87 -1.89 8.23
CA LYS A 360 10.24 -0.80 9.13
C LYS A 360 11.65 -0.26 8.90
N SER A 361 12.61 -1.16 8.68
CA SER A 361 14.00 -0.77 8.44
C SER A 361 14.15 -0.07 7.10
N PHE A 362 13.53 -0.60 6.05
CA PHE A 362 13.56 -0.01 4.71
C PHE A 362 12.84 1.35 4.69
N CYS A 363 11.68 1.45 5.32
CA CYS A 363 10.97 2.71 5.48
C CYS A 363 11.82 3.76 6.21
N LYS A 364 12.48 3.37 7.30
CA LYS A 364 13.36 4.27 8.05
C LYS A 364 14.52 4.77 7.19
N GLN A 365 15.20 3.87 6.48
CA GLN A 365 16.28 4.22 5.56
C GLN A 365 15.82 5.19 4.46
N THR A 366 14.66 4.92 3.84
CA THR A 366 14.06 5.80 2.83
C THR A 366 13.80 7.21 3.39
N LEU A 367 13.22 7.29 4.58
CA LEU A 367 12.94 8.58 5.23
C LEU A 367 14.22 9.32 5.62
N GLU A 368 15.28 8.62 6.04
CA GLU A 368 16.61 9.20 6.31
C GLU A 368 17.19 9.82 5.04
N GLN A 369 17.17 9.07 3.92
CA GLN A 369 17.61 9.58 2.62
C GLN A 369 16.80 10.79 2.16
N MET A 370 15.47 10.79 2.36
CA MET A 370 14.64 11.95 2.04
C MET A 370 15.01 13.18 2.85
N THR A 371 15.43 13.01 4.10
CA THR A 371 15.86 14.13 4.95
C THR A 371 17.17 14.75 4.45
N GLU A 372 18.05 13.93 3.87
CA GLU A 372 19.34 14.39 3.34
C GLU A 372 19.22 15.07 1.97
N VAL A 373 18.31 14.61 1.13
CA VAL A 373 18.22 15.03 -0.28
C VAL A 373 17.24 16.20 -0.47
N VAL A 374 16.10 16.20 0.24
CA VAL A 374 15.07 17.22 0.06
C VAL A 374 15.46 18.52 0.78
N GLU A 375 15.51 19.64 0.07
CA GLU A 375 15.90 20.95 0.64
C GLU A 375 15.04 21.37 1.84
N ASN A 376 13.74 21.14 1.77
CA ASN A 376 12.81 21.44 2.86
C ASN A 376 12.09 20.17 3.33
N PRO A 377 12.67 19.38 4.24
CA PRO A 377 12.06 18.16 4.75
C PRO A 377 10.76 18.36 5.52
N GLU A 378 10.49 19.57 6.04
CA GLU A 378 9.25 19.87 6.80
C GLU A 378 7.99 19.70 5.94
N LYS A 379 8.09 19.83 4.62
CA LYS A 379 6.97 19.58 3.71
C LYS A 379 6.55 18.11 3.64
N ILE A 380 7.37 17.17 4.14
CA ILE A 380 7.08 15.74 4.13
C ILE A 380 6.20 15.38 5.34
N GLN A 381 5.06 14.78 5.08
CA GLN A 381 4.09 14.35 6.09
C GLN A 381 3.73 12.88 5.86
N ILE A 382 3.59 12.12 6.93
CA ILE A 382 3.31 10.67 6.83
C ILE A 382 1.80 10.43 6.90
N VAL A 383 1.32 9.53 6.03
CA VAL A 383 -0.01 8.93 6.08
C VAL A 383 0.12 7.44 6.29
N LEU A 384 -0.41 6.90 7.36
CA LEU A 384 -0.45 5.46 7.60
C LEU A 384 -1.74 4.89 7.04
N SER A 385 -1.63 4.07 6.00
CA SER A 385 -2.76 3.45 5.30
C SER A 385 -3.02 2.02 5.77
N ASP A 386 -4.20 1.51 5.45
CA ASP A 386 -4.59 0.10 5.59
C ASP A 386 -4.52 -0.46 7.02
N ILE A 387 -4.87 0.38 8.00
CA ILE A 387 -4.94 -0.09 9.38
C ILE A 387 -6.09 -1.10 9.52
N PRO A 388 -5.84 -2.31 10.05
CA PRO A 388 -6.87 -3.31 10.25
C PRO A 388 -8.02 -2.77 11.11
N THR A 389 -9.24 -3.06 10.67
CA THR A 389 -10.43 -2.78 11.50
C THR A 389 -10.42 -3.85 12.59
N GLU A 390 -10.22 -3.46 13.85
CA GLU A 390 -10.24 -4.39 14.97
C GLU A 390 -11.57 -5.16 14.96
N GLY A 391 -11.46 -6.47 14.76
CA GLY A 391 -12.57 -7.38 15.00
C GLY A 391 -12.93 -7.33 16.49
N ARG A 392 -14.18 -7.68 16.83
CA ARG A 392 -14.80 -7.63 18.17
C ARG A 392 -14.03 -8.36 19.28
N HIS A 393 -12.84 -8.87 19.05
CA HIS A 393 -12.01 -9.68 19.96
C HIS A 393 -10.55 -9.20 20.08
N SER A 394 -10.29 -7.90 20.01
CA SER A 394 -8.98 -7.42 20.44
C SER A 394 -9.00 -7.13 21.93
N TYR A 395 -8.45 -8.05 22.69
CA TYR A 395 -8.11 -7.83 24.10
C TYR A 395 -7.08 -6.69 24.18
N GLY A 396 -7.51 -5.55 24.65
CA GLY A 396 -6.68 -4.59 25.34
C GLY A 396 -5.63 -3.85 24.53
N SER A 397 -6.04 -2.90 23.72
CA SER A 397 -5.26 -1.66 23.52
C SER A 397 -6.21 -0.55 23.08
N GLY A 398 -6.98 -0.05 24.00
CA GLY A 398 -7.71 1.20 23.87
C GLY A 398 -6.71 2.36 23.85
N TYR A 399 -6.28 2.72 22.65
CA TYR A 399 -5.74 4.04 22.34
C TYR A 399 -6.50 4.57 21.13
N GLY A 400 -7.79 4.86 21.38
CA GLY A 400 -8.44 5.87 20.58
C GLY A 400 -7.75 7.19 20.87
N TYR A 401 -7.04 7.74 19.92
CA TYR A 401 -6.87 9.18 19.88
C TYR A 401 -8.24 9.76 19.56
N GLY A 402 -9.10 9.79 20.60
CA GLY A 402 -10.30 10.58 20.60
C GLY A 402 -9.90 12.03 20.70
N TYR A 403 -9.80 12.68 19.57
CA TYR A 403 -9.98 14.13 19.56
C TYR A 403 -11.42 14.39 19.97
N GLY A 404 -11.56 15.19 21.07
CA GLY A 404 -12.80 15.59 21.66
C GLY A 404 -13.82 16.01 20.62
N GLY A 405 -14.99 15.37 20.69
CA GLY A 405 -16.15 15.79 19.93
C GLY A 405 -16.55 17.18 20.38
N TYR A 406 -16.50 18.12 19.47
CA TYR A 406 -17.27 19.35 19.58
C TYR A 406 -18.75 18.98 19.61
N GLY A 407 -19.43 19.48 20.65
CA GLY A 407 -20.80 19.18 21.00
C GLY A 407 -21.76 19.30 19.81
N GLY A 408 -22.41 18.20 19.51
CA GLY A 408 -23.62 18.20 18.72
C GLY A 408 -24.77 18.74 19.58
N TYR A 409 -25.26 19.89 19.22
CA TYR A 409 -26.56 20.39 19.73
C TYR A 409 -27.64 19.42 19.23
N GLY A 410 -28.06 18.51 20.12
CA GLY A 410 -29.23 17.66 19.92
C GLY A 410 -30.48 18.41 20.27
N TYR A 411 -31.26 18.79 19.26
CA TYR A 411 -32.64 19.20 19.44
C TYR A 411 -33.45 18.02 19.97
N GLY A 412 -33.95 18.15 21.19
CA GLY A 412 -34.90 17.22 21.79
C GLY A 412 -36.18 17.19 21.00
N HIS A 413 -36.58 15.99 20.59
CA HIS A 413 -37.95 15.71 20.18
C HIS A 413 -38.58 14.79 21.23
N LEU A 414 -39.53 15.32 21.97
CA LEU A 414 -40.49 14.61 22.79
C LEU A 414 -41.32 13.69 21.91
N GLY A 415 -41.29 12.39 22.17
CA GLY A 415 -42.11 11.40 21.50
C GLY A 415 -42.48 10.27 22.45
N TYR A 416 -43.75 10.21 22.72
CA TYR A 416 -44.55 9.26 23.53
C TYR A 416 -44.25 7.77 23.29
N GLY A 417 -44.20 7.02 24.40
CA GLY A 417 -44.92 5.82 24.76
C GLY A 417 -44.83 4.55 23.90
N GLY A 418 -44.50 3.46 24.57
CA GLY A 418 -44.84 2.12 24.00
C GLY A 418 -44.09 0.95 24.64
N TYR A 419 -44.71 0.32 25.61
CA TYR A 419 -44.77 -1.11 26.00
C TYR A 419 -43.53 -2.04 25.84
N GLY A 420 -42.99 -2.53 26.97
CA GLY A 420 -43.05 -3.94 27.39
C GLY A 420 -42.11 -4.90 26.68
N GLY A 421 -41.02 -5.30 27.34
CA GLY A 421 -40.25 -6.48 26.98
C GLY A 421 -39.52 -7.04 28.19
N TYR A 422 -39.97 -8.18 28.69
CA TYR A 422 -39.36 -8.94 29.78
C TYR A 422 -37.96 -9.44 29.39
N GLY A 423 -36.93 -9.06 30.12
CA GLY A 423 -35.60 -9.61 30.00
C GLY A 423 -35.06 -10.07 31.35
N TYR A 424 -34.94 -11.36 31.57
CA TYR A 424 -34.29 -11.97 32.73
C TYR A 424 -32.78 -11.59 32.74
N GLY A 425 -32.38 -10.80 33.71
CA GLY A 425 -30.98 -10.51 33.97
C GLY A 425 -30.49 -11.29 35.21
N TYR A 426 -29.56 -12.21 35.01
CA TYR A 426 -28.77 -12.81 36.08
C TYR A 426 -27.73 -11.81 36.57
N GLY A 427 -27.89 -11.38 37.81
CA GLY A 427 -26.96 -10.51 38.49
C GLY A 427 -25.70 -11.25 38.96
N GLY A 428 -24.58 -10.92 38.37
CA GLY A 428 -23.25 -11.26 38.87
C GLY A 428 -22.58 -10.03 39.47
N LYS A 429 -22.52 -9.93 40.81
CA LYS A 429 -21.73 -8.92 41.52
C LYS A 429 -20.24 -9.23 41.35
N THR A 430 -19.54 -8.54 40.50
CA THR A 430 -18.07 -8.57 40.42
C THR A 430 -17.47 -7.35 41.13
N ASN A 431 -16.55 -7.64 42.06
CA ASN A 431 -15.78 -6.70 42.86
C ASN A 431 -14.88 -5.77 42.01
N SER A 432 -15.43 -4.68 41.53
CA SER A 432 -14.67 -3.72 40.70
C SER A 432 -13.81 -2.72 41.51
N LYS A 433 -13.89 -2.73 42.83
CA LYS A 433 -13.16 -1.78 43.71
C LYS A 433 -11.70 -2.15 44.00
N ARG A 434 -11.25 -3.38 43.70
CA ARG A 434 -9.90 -3.83 44.03
C ARG A 434 -8.90 -3.62 42.88
N TYR A 435 -9.35 -3.50 41.62
CA TYR A 435 -8.49 -3.28 40.46
C TYR A 435 -8.12 -1.81 40.22
N GLY A 436 -9.00 -0.87 40.56
CA GLY A 436 -8.72 0.57 40.38
C GLY A 436 -7.59 1.10 41.27
N LYS A 437 -7.37 0.51 42.47
CA LYS A 437 -6.28 0.95 43.37
C LYS A 437 -4.89 0.46 42.98
N LEU A 438 -4.79 -0.65 42.26
CA LEU A 438 -3.49 -1.18 41.79
C LEU A 438 -2.97 -0.43 40.57
N TYR A 439 -3.86 -0.04 39.66
CA TYR A 439 -3.51 0.73 38.47
C TYR A 439 -3.08 2.17 38.76
N GLY A 440 -3.73 2.82 39.72
CA GLY A 440 -3.35 4.19 40.13
C GLY A 440 -1.96 4.27 40.80
N LYS A 441 -1.48 3.19 41.41
CA LYS A 441 -0.16 3.16 42.07
C LYS A 441 1.00 2.91 41.10
N ILE A 442 0.77 2.22 39.99
CA ILE A 442 1.79 1.89 38.98
C ILE A 442 1.95 3.04 37.99
N TYR A 443 0.86 3.66 37.56
CA TYR A 443 0.89 4.77 36.59
C TYR A 443 1.21 6.13 37.18
N GLY A 444 0.89 6.36 38.46
CA GLY A 444 1.22 7.61 39.15
C GLY A 444 2.71 7.83 39.37
N LYS A 445 3.55 6.78 39.25
CA LYS A 445 5.00 6.89 39.38
C LYS A 445 5.72 7.16 38.04
N LEU A 446 5.11 6.82 36.89
CA LEU A 446 5.70 7.02 35.56
C LEU A 446 5.46 8.41 34.95
N VAL A 447 4.51 9.17 35.52
CA VAL A 447 4.16 10.52 35.03
C VAL A 447 4.90 11.62 35.80
N LYS A 448 5.57 11.30 36.88
CA LYS A 448 6.27 12.31 37.72
C LYS A 448 7.61 12.81 37.19
N ASP A 449 8.21 12.18 36.22
CA ASP A 449 9.57 12.50 35.76
C ASP A 449 9.65 13.28 34.42
N ASP A 450 8.53 13.73 33.83
CA ASP A 450 8.57 14.48 32.56
C ASP A 450 8.13 15.95 32.74
N LYS A 451 9.12 16.81 33.06
CA LYS A 451 8.93 18.26 33.23
C LYS A 451 8.45 18.98 31.95
N ALA A 452 8.60 18.39 30.79
CA ALA A 452 8.17 18.96 29.51
C ALA A 452 6.63 18.85 29.29
N TYR A 453 5.99 17.90 29.95
CA TYR A 453 4.53 17.70 29.80
C TYR A 453 3.71 18.63 30.72
N ARG A 454 4.33 19.15 31.79
CA ARG A 454 3.66 20.04 32.75
C ARG A 454 3.44 21.48 32.23
N SER A 455 4.32 21.96 31.33
CA SER A 455 4.24 23.33 30.80
C SER A 455 3.06 23.54 29.83
N TYR A 456 2.57 22.48 29.16
CA TYR A 456 1.53 22.61 28.13
C TYR A 456 0.09 22.53 28.70
N TYR A 457 -0.08 21.93 29.87
CA TYR A 457 -1.40 21.74 30.49
C TYR A 457 -1.81 22.85 31.49
N TYR A 458 -0.85 23.63 32.00
CA TYR A 458 -1.14 24.71 32.97
C TYR A 458 -1.47 26.05 32.33
N TYR A 459 -1.22 26.25 31.02
CA TYR A 459 -1.52 27.52 30.34
C TYR A 459 -2.88 27.61 29.66
N HIS A 460 -3.68 26.55 29.66
CA HIS A 460 -5.00 26.52 29.02
C HIS A 460 -6.18 26.15 29.92
N HIS A 461 -5.97 25.95 31.21
CA HIS A 461 -7.07 25.63 32.13
C HIS A 461 -7.42 26.77 33.10
N ASP A 462 -6.61 27.82 33.21
CA ASP A 462 -6.89 28.95 34.09
C ASP A 462 -7.74 30.05 33.44
N GLU A 463 -7.87 30.11 32.12
CA GLU A 463 -8.74 31.07 31.43
C GLU A 463 -10.23 30.64 31.40
N ASP A 464 -10.51 29.35 31.36
CA ASP A 464 -11.92 28.85 31.30
C ASP A 464 -12.63 28.88 32.66
N ASP A 465 -11.90 28.85 33.77
CA ASP A 465 -12.47 28.90 35.13
C ASP A 465 -12.76 30.35 35.61
N GLU A 466 -12.15 31.37 35.03
CA GLU A 466 -12.48 32.76 35.34
C GLU A 466 -13.72 33.26 34.59
N GLU A 467 -13.96 32.83 33.36
CA GLU A 467 -15.21 33.19 32.63
C GLU A 467 -16.44 32.48 33.21
N ALA A 468 -16.31 31.30 33.77
CA ALA A 468 -17.40 30.56 34.41
C ALA A 468 -17.86 31.26 35.71
N LYS A 469 -16.93 31.83 36.47
CA LYS A 469 -17.22 32.54 37.73
C LYS A 469 -17.81 33.94 37.55
N GLN A 470 -17.56 34.60 36.43
CA GLN A 470 -18.18 35.92 36.12
C GLN A 470 -19.61 35.80 35.63
N ASN A 471 -20.01 34.66 35.05
CA ASN A 471 -21.40 34.46 34.61
C ASN A 471 -22.36 33.95 35.68
N GLU A 472 -21.89 33.48 36.85
CA GLU A 472 -22.74 33.14 38.01
C GLU A 472 -23.08 34.30 38.91
N ASN A 473 -22.32 35.41 38.85
CA ASN A 473 -22.60 36.62 39.69
C ASN A 473 -23.49 37.67 39.02
N ASN A 474 -24.00 37.40 37.81
CA ASN A 474 -24.90 38.28 37.08
C ASN A 474 -26.29 37.67 36.80
N LYS A 475 -26.76 36.75 37.66
CA LYS A 475 -28.17 36.34 37.68
C LYS A 475 -28.82 36.54 39.04
#